data_f146b37227d792ff13ff6a803027f6be
#
_entry.id   f146b37227d792ff13ff6a803027f6be
#
_cell.length_a   1.000
_cell.length_b   1.000
_cell.length_c   1.000
_cell.angle_alpha   90.00
_cell.angle_beta   90.00
_cell.angle_gamma   90.00
#
_symmetry.space_group_name_H-M   'P 1'
#
loop_
_entity.id
_entity.type
_entity.pdbx_description
1 polymer ?
#
loop_
_entity_poly.entity_id
_entity_poly.type
_entity_poly.pdbx_seq_one_letter_code
_entity_poly.pdbx_strand_id
1 'polypeptide(L)'
;MSEEIVATPESKPKKPSWLRVKLPIGEEYKHVREVVDTHKLHTICESGNCPNMGECWGEGTATFMILGNICTRSCGFCAVATGRPLAVDWDEPLRVAEAIHLMKVKHAVITSVDRDELKDGGSIIWYNTIKAVQSLNPNTTLETLIPDFKAEEENIQLIIEAAPNVVSHNIETVERLTRTVRIQAKYWRSMETLRILKKGGMRTKSGIMLGLGETKEEVVQTMQDLKESEVDVITIGQYLQPTPKHLPVKRFVHPDEFAELREIGYSIGLDYVESGPLVRSSYHSERHVHPGLGRKEWEKTNALKVATDN
;
A
#
# COMPACT_ATOMS: atom_id res chain seq x y z
N MET A 1 24.28 43.24 24.56
CA MET A 1 23.37 43.17 23.41
C MET A 1 23.58 41.80 22.78
N SER A 2 22.73 40.87 23.12
CA SER A 2 22.74 39.48 22.60
C SER A 2 21.96 39.49 21.30
N GLU A 3 22.65 39.22 20.18
CA GLU A 3 22.00 39.00 18.88
C GLU A 3 21.17 37.70 18.95
N GLU A 4 19.86 37.84 18.88
CA GLU A 4 18.92 36.74 18.63
C GLU A 4 19.18 36.23 17.19
N ILE A 5 19.72 35.04 17.06
CA ILE A 5 19.79 34.31 15.80
C ILE A 5 18.39 33.89 15.44
N VAL A 6 17.72 34.69 14.61
CA VAL A 6 16.44 34.34 13.97
C VAL A 6 16.74 33.23 12.99
N ALA A 7 16.35 31.99 13.34
CA ALA A 7 16.42 30.85 12.43
C ALA A 7 15.57 31.13 11.19
N THR A 8 16.22 31.30 10.03
CA THR A 8 15.53 31.39 8.74
C THR A 8 14.70 30.11 8.51
N PRO A 9 13.44 30.20 8.11
CA PRO A 9 12.64 29.03 7.85
C PRO A 9 13.29 28.21 6.71
N GLU A 10 13.67 26.96 7.01
CA GLU A 10 14.19 26.05 6.00
C GLU A 10 13.25 26.00 4.81
N SER A 11 13.73 26.38 3.64
CA SER A 11 12.96 26.36 2.41
C SER A 11 12.53 24.90 2.13
N LYS A 12 11.22 24.67 1.93
CA LYS A 12 10.69 23.34 1.60
C LYS A 12 11.47 22.77 0.41
N PRO A 13 11.95 21.52 0.48
CA PRO A 13 12.70 20.92 -0.60
C PRO A 13 11.84 20.88 -1.88
N LYS A 14 12.38 21.37 -3.00
CA LYS A 14 11.68 21.36 -4.30
C LYS A 14 11.53 19.93 -4.79
N LYS A 15 10.33 19.57 -5.26
CA LYS A 15 10.03 18.25 -5.85
C LYS A 15 10.95 18.01 -7.07
N PRO A 16 11.80 16.96 -7.06
CA PRO A 16 12.74 16.69 -8.14
C PRO A 16 12.05 16.15 -9.41
N SER A 17 12.79 16.12 -10.52
CA SER A 17 12.25 15.74 -11.84
C SER A 17 11.80 14.28 -11.92
N TRP A 18 12.45 13.37 -11.22
CA TRP A 18 12.10 11.93 -11.21
C TRP A 18 10.78 11.60 -10.48
N LEU A 19 10.15 12.57 -9.83
CA LEU A 19 8.82 12.44 -9.23
C LEU A 19 7.71 13.05 -10.10
N ARG A 20 8.00 13.41 -11.35
CA ARG A 20 6.97 13.88 -12.30
C ARG A 20 6.13 12.69 -12.76
N VAL A 21 4.81 12.89 -12.84
CA VAL A 21 3.83 11.90 -13.27
C VAL A 21 3.06 12.42 -14.47
N LYS A 22 2.48 11.50 -15.24
CA LYS A 22 1.59 11.84 -16.37
C LYS A 22 0.28 12.41 -15.86
N LEU A 23 -0.32 13.33 -16.61
CA LEU A 23 -1.66 13.84 -16.31
C LEU A 23 -2.72 12.75 -16.55
N PRO A 24 -3.81 12.72 -15.77
CA PRO A 24 -4.91 11.78 -15.92
C PRO A 24 -5.77 12.15 -17.14
N ILE A 25 -5.47 11.56 -18.29
CA ILE A 25 -6.16 11.79 -19.58
C ILE A 25 -6.36 10.45 -20.31
N GLY A 26 -7.38 10.36 -21.18
CA GLY A 26 -7.65 9.20 -22.01
C GLY A 26 -9.06 8.64 -21.84
N GLU A 27 -9.48 7.77 -22.75
CA GLU A 27 -10.81 7.16 -22.74
C GLU A 27 -10.94 6.14 -21.60
N GLU A 28 -9.91 5.33 -21.34
CA GLU A 28 -9.89 4.36 -20.22
C GLU A 28 -10.00 5.07 -18.88
N TYR A 29 -9.30 6.20 -18.70
CA TYR A 29 -9.43 7.01 -17.49
C TYR A 29 -10.88 7.49 -17.28
N LYS A 30 -11.55 7.95 -18.35
CA LYS A 30 -12.96 8.39 -18.29
C LYS A 30 -13.89 7.23 -17.95
N HIS A 31 -13.66 6.06 -18.57
CA HIS A 31 -14.44 4.85 -18.32
C HIS A 31 -14.35 4.41 -16.86
N VAL A 32 -13.13 4.31 -16.31
CA VAL A 32 -12.91 3.97 -14.89
C VAL A 32 -13.64 4.97 -13.97
N ARG A 33 -13.54 6.27 -14.27
CA ARG A 33 -14.22 7.31 -13.50
C ARG A 33 -15.74 7.17 -13.53
N GLU A 34 -16.31 6.92 -14.72
CA GLU A 34 -17.76 6.71 -14.89
C GLU A 34 -18.27 5.50 -14.09
N VAL A 35 -17.53 4.39 -14.11
CA VAL A 35 -17.86 3.20 -13.31
C VAL A 35 -17.82 3.51 -11.81
N VAL A 36 -16.77 4.17 -11.32
CA VAL A 36 -16.61 4.55 -9.92
C VAL A 36 -17.76 5.45 -9.46
N ASP A 37 -18.10 6.48 -10.24
CA ASP A 37 -19.17 7.44 -9.93
C ASP A 37 -20.56 6.76 -9.97
N THR A 38 -20.84 5.97 -11.00
CA THR A 38 -22.14 5.29 -11.20
C THR A 38 -22.44 4.30 -10.07
N HIS A 39 -21.45 3.54 -9.63
CA HIS A 39 -21.58 2.55 -8.56
C HIS A 39 -21.38 3.16 -7.16
N LYS A 40 -21.22 4.48 -7.03
CA LYS A 40 -21.01 5.19 -5.77
C LYS A 40 -19.88 4.57 -4.94
N LEU A 41 -18.77 4.25 -5.60
CA LEU A 41 -17.61 3.62 -4.97
C LEU A 41 -16.60 4.67 -4.51
N HIS A 42 -15.78 4.28 -3.55
CA HIS A 42 -14.62 5.05 -3.13
C HIS A 42 -13.35 4.43 -3.67
N THR A 43 -12.37 5.26 -4.05
CA THR A 43 -11.05 4.80 -4.43
C THR A 43 -9.98 5.50 -3.59
N ILE A 44 -8.94 4.75 -3.20
CA ILE A 44 -7.78 5.36 -2.55
C ILE A 44 -6.99 6.23 -3.54
N CYS A 45 -7.16 6.00 -4.84
CA CYS A 45 -6.55 6.83 -5.88
C CYS A 45 -6.99 8.29 -5.78
N GLU A 46 -8.29 8.53 -5.55
CA GLU A 46 -8.85 9.87 -5.33
C GLU A 46 -8.65 10.35 -3.90
N SER A 47 -9.12 9.58 -2.91
CA SER A 47 -9.07 9.97 -1.49
C SER A 47 -7.64 10.16 -0.98
N GLY A 48 -6.68 9.41 -1.51
CA GLY A 48 -5.26 9.46 -1.17
C GLY A 48 -4.43 10.43 -2.02
N ASN A 49 -5.03 11.13 -3.01
CA ASN A 49 -4.30 11.98 -3.97
C ASN A 49 -3.14 11.23 -4.63
N CYS A 50 -3.40 10.00 -5.13
CA CYS A 50 -2.37 9.13 -5.67
C CYS A 50 -1.71 9.74 -6.91
N PRO A 51 -0.38 9.88 -6.97
CA PRO A 51 0.31 10.44 -8.12
C PRO A 51 0.20 9.56 -9.38
N ASN A 52 -0.04 8.26 -9.23
CA ASN A 52 -0.12 7.29 -10.33
C ASN A 52 -1.54 7.12 -10.89
N MET A 53 -2.54 7.86 -10.36
CA MET A 53 -3.95 7.71 -10.78
C MET A 53 -4.12 7.83 -12.30
N GLY A 54 -3.42 8.79 -12.94
CA GLY A 54 -3.50 8.98 -14.39
C GLY A 54 -2.96 7.82 -15.20
N GLU A 55 -1.94 7.13 -14.71
CA GLU A 55 -1.36 5.94 -15.33
C GLU A 55 -2.24 4.73 -15.08
N CYS A 56 -2.54 4.40 -13.81
CA CYS A 56 -3.34 3.23 -13.43
C CYS A 56 -4.74 3.25 -14.07
N TRP A 57 -5.44 4.37 -13.99
CA TRP A 57 -6.79 4.49 -14.58
C TRP A 57 -6.74 4.51 -16.13
N GLY A 58 -5.64 5.03 -16.70
CA GLY A 58 -5.38 4.93 -18.14
C GLY A 58 -5.10 3.50 -18.62
N GLU A 59 -4.70 2.61 -17.72
CA GLU A 59 -4.51 1.18 -17.92
C GLU A 59 -5.73 0.33 -17.48
N GLY A 60 -6.83 0.99 -17.12
CA GLY A 60 -8.07 0.33 -16.69
C GLY A 60 -7.99 -0.29 -15.28
N THR A 61 -7.09 0.20 -14.42
CA THR A 61 -6.93 -0.32 -13.04
C THR A 61 -7.24 0.74 -12.00
N ALA A 62 -7.92 0.35 -10.92
CA ALA A 62 -8.18 1.20 -9.76
C ALA A 62 -8.05 0.40 -8.46
N THR A 63 -7.68 1.09 -7.37
CA THR A 63 -7.68 0.50 -6.03
C THR A 63 -8.94 0.96 -5.31
N PHE A 64 -9.89 0.04 -5.11
CA PHE A 64 -11.15 0.31 -4.43
C PHE A 64 -10.95 0.43 -2.93
N MET A 65 -11.69 1.34 -2.31
CA MET A 65 -11.68 1.53 -0.87
C MET A 65 -13.07 1.23 -0.31
N ILE A 66 -13.17 0.25 0.57
CA ILE A 66 -14.42 -0.21 1.20
C ILE A 66 -14.57 0.33 2.62
N LEU A 67 -15.74 0.09 3.23
CA LEU A 67 -16.14 0.56 4.57
C LEU A 67 -16.32 2.08 4.64
N GLY A 68 -16.56 2.70 3.48
CA GLY A 68 -16.79 4.14 3.34
C GLY A 68 -15.51 4.96 3.12
N ASN A 69 -15.57 6.26 3.39
CA ASN A 69 -14.51 7.22 3.10
C ASN A 69 -14.06 8.03 4.33
N ILE A 70 -14.49 7.66 5.53
CA ILE A 70 -14.10 8.29 6.80
C ILE A 70 -13.40 7.23 7.65
N CYS A 71 -12.14 7.49 8.01
CA CYS A 71 -11.31 6.60 8.82
C CYS A 71 -11.38 6.98 10.30
N THR A 72 -11.38 6.01 11.20
CA THR A 72 -11.29 6.25 12.65
C THR A 72 -9.88 6.58 13.11
N ARG A 73 -8.86 6.33 12.26
CA ARG A 73 -7.45 6.62 12.56
C ARG A 73 -6.95 7.83 11.80
N SER A 74 -6.02 8.58 12.42
CA SER A 74 -5.45 9.83 11.92
C SER A 74 -3.95 9.68 11.62
N CYS A 75 -3.61 8.86 10.63
CA CYS A 75 -2.22 8.71 10.20
C CYS A 75 -1.69 10.00 9.58
N GLY A 76 -0.53 10.50 10.04
CA GLY A 76 0.01 11.79 9.64
C GLY A 76 0.40 11.93 8.16
N PHE A 77 0.43 10.84 7.42
CA PHE A 77 0.74 10.78 5.99
C PHE A 77 -0.50 10.68 5.09
N CYS A 78 -1.67 10.29 5.65
CA CYS A 78 -2.83 9.85 4.88
C CYS A 78 -3.83 10.99 4.66
N ALA A 79 -4.27 11.20 3.41
CA ALA A 79 -5.22 12.23 3.02
C ALA A 79 -6.69 11.81 3.21
N VAL A 80 -6.97 10.56 3.57
CA VAL A 80 -8.34 10.09 3.85
C VAL A 80 -8.92 10.86 5.04
N ALA A 81 -10.18 11.26 4.91
CA ALA A 81 -10.88 12.01 5.95
C ALA A 81 -10.94 11.21 7.26
N THR A 82 -10.64 11.89 8.37
CA THR A 82 -10.68 11.29 9.71
C THR A 82 -11.91 11.77 10.46
N GLY A 83 -12.58 10.86 11.17
CA GLY A 83 -13.76 11.22 11.94
C GLY A 83 -14.59 10.03 12.36
N ARG A 84 -15.89 10.27 12.58
CA ARG A 84 -16.87 9.23 12.87
C ARG A 84 -17.47 8.73 11.55
N PRO A 85 -17.22 7.46 11.15
CA PRO A 85 -17.79 6.89 9.94
C PRO A 85 -19.32 6.79 9.99
N LEU A 86 -19.93 6.71 8.81
CA LEU A 86 -21.35 6.39 8.68
C LEU A 86 -21.63 4.92 9.03
N ALA A 87 -22.90 4.53 9.10
CA ALA A 87 -23.30 3.14 9.24
C ALA A 87 -22.68 2.27 8.13
N VAL A 88 -22.44 1.01 8.44
CA VAL A 88 -21.93 0.03 7.47
C VAL A 88 -22.94 -0.15 6.35
N ASP A 89 -22.45 -0.07 5.12
CA ASP A 89 -23.23 -0.35 3.92
C ASP A 89 -23.05 -1.83 3.55
N TRP A 90 -24.08 -2.63 3.79
CA TRP A 90 -24.05 -4.07 3.56
C TRP A 90 -24.15 -4.46 2.09
N ASP A 91 -24.53 -3.52 1.21
CA ASP A 91 -24.60 -3.73 -0.24
C ASP A 91 -23.29 -3.33 -0.95
N GLU A 92 -22.35 -2.68 -0.25
CA GLU A 92 -21.04 -2.26 -0.81
C GLU A 92 -20.26 -3.45 -1.39
N PRO A 93 -20.19 -4.65 -0.75
CA PRO A 93 -19.49 -5.81 -1.30
C PRO A 93 -19.95 -6.21 -2.72
N LEU A 94 -21.24 -6.20 -2.97
CA LEU A 94 -21.79 -6.55 -4.29
C LEU A 94 -21.47 -5.47 -5.33
N ARG A 95 -21.64 -4.20 -4.98
CA ARG A 95 -21.32 -3.08 -5.89
C ARG A 95 -19.84 -3.04 -6.29
N VAL A 96 -18.93 -3.36 -5.36
CA VAL A 96 -17.51 -3.49 -5.67
C VAL A 96 -17.25 -4.63 -6.65
N ALA A 97 -17.88 -5.79 -6.42
CA ALA A 97 -17.75 -6.95 -7.30
C ALA A 97 -18.27 -6.66 -8.71
N GLU A 98 -19.41 -5.98 -8.83
CA GLU A 98 -20.01 -5.56 -10.10
C GLU A 98 -19.13 -4.55 -10.85
N ALA A 99 -18.56 -3.59 -10.16
CA ALA A 99 -17.65 -2.62 -10.78
C ALA A 99 -16.37 -3.28 -11.34
N ILE A 100 -15.76 -4.19 -10.58
CA ILE A 100 -14.62 -4.98 -11.04
C ILE A 100 -14.99 -5.78 -12.30
N HIS A 101 -16.22 -6.34 -12.35
CA HIS A 101 -16.74 -7.06 -13.50
C HIS A 101 -16.89 -6.15 -14.73
N LEU A 102 -17.52 -4.99 -14.56
CA LEU A 102 -17.74 -4.02 -15.63
C LEU A 102 -16.42 -3.46 -16.19
N MET A 103 -15.44 -3.23 -15.33
CA MET A 103 -14.11 -2.78 -15.74
C MET A 103 -13.26 -3.89 -16.36
N LYS A 104 -13.68 -5.16 -16.32
CA LYS A 104 -12.95 -6.34 -16.83
C LYS A 104 -11.53 -6.44 -16.30
N VAL A 105 -11.32 -6.08 -15.04
CA VAL A 105 -10.03 -6.03 -14.39
C VAL A 105 -9.44 -7.43 -14.26
N LYS A 106 -8.19 -7.63 -14.65
CA LYS A 106 -7.48 -8.92 -14.50
C LYS A 106 -6.92 -9.10 -13.09
N HIS A 107 -6.57 -8.00 -12.45
CA HIS A 107 -6.06 -7.97 -11.08
C HIS A 107 -6.69 -6.77 -10.34
N ALA A 108 -7.43 -7.05 -9.28
CA ALA A 108 -8.08 -6.02 -8.46
C ALA A 108 -7.35 -5.83 -7.14
N VAL A 109 -7.23 -4.59 -6.70
CA VAL A 109 -6.74 -4.26 -5.36
C VAL A 109 -7.86 -3.60 -4.57
N ILE A 110 -8.11 -4.10 -3.37
CA ILE A 110 -9.09 -3.56 -2.44
C ILE A 110 -8.36 -3.12 -1.16
N THR A 111 -8.70 -1.94 -0.67
CA THR A 111 -8.28 -1.44 0.64
C THR A 111 -9.50 -0.96 1.43
N SER A 112 -9.32 -0.51 2.67
CA SER A 112 -10.38 0.07 3.46
C SER A 112 -9.90 1.24 4.29
N VAL A 113 -10.85 1.99 4.84
CA VAL A 113 -10.63 2.80 6.04
C VAL A 113 -10.56 1.90 7.28
N ASP A 114 -9.92 2.36 8.36
CA ASP A 114 -10.03 1.70 9.67
C ASP A 114 -11.39 2.00 10.30
N ARG A 115 -11.99 0.97 10.91
CA ARG A 115 -13.30 1.00 11.58
C ARG A 115 -13.16 0.47 13.01
N ASP A 116 -12.26 1.11 13.79
CA ASP A 116 -11.95 0.69 15.17
C ASP A 116 -13.17 0.76 16.13
N GLU A 117 -14.25 1.43 15.70
CA GLU A 117 -15.52 1.50 16.44
C GLU A 117 -16.41 0.26 16.24
N LEU A 118 -16.15 -0.54 15.19
CA LEU A 118 -16.83 -1.82 14.99
C LEU A 118 -16.14 -2.91 15.83
N LYS A 119 -16.95 -3.81 16.38
CA LYS A 119 -16.43 -4.89 17.20
C LYS A 119 -15.48 -5.81 16.42
N ASP A 120 -15.79 -6.05 15.16
CA ASP A 120 -15.01 -6.87 14.22
C ASP A 120 -14.00 -6.06 13.39
N GLY A 121 -13.88 -4.75 13.62
CA GLY A 121 -13.04 -3.87 12.81
C GLY A 121 -13.41 -3.83 11.31
N GLY A 122 -14.58 -4.37 10.94
CA GLY A 122 -15.06 -4.47 9.56
C GLY A 122 -14.65 -5.76 8.84
N SER A 123 -14.09 -6.76 9.52
CA SER A 123 -13.61 -8.02 8.92
C SER A 123 -14.72 -8.81 8.22
N ILE A 124 -15.98 -8.72 8.68
CA ILE A 124 -17.14 -9.36 8.03
C ILE A 124 -17.40 -8.73 6.64
N ILE A 125 -17.33 -7.41 6.52
CA ILE A 125 -17.47 -6.72 5.22
C ILE A 125 -16.30 -7.11 4.29
N TRP A 126 -15.10 -7.20 4.82
CA TRP A 126 -13.95 -7.69 4.07
C TRP A 126 -14.19 -9.09 3.52
N TYR A 127 -14.61 -10.04 4.37
CA TYR A 127 -14.94 -11.40 3.96
C TYR A 127 -15.99 -11.40 2.83
N ASN A 128 -17.11 -10.68 3.03
CA ASN A 128 -18.18 -10.61 2.06
C ASN A 128 -17.72 -10.00 0.74
N THR A 129 -16.88 -8.96 0.78
CA THR A 129 -16.35 -8.31 -0.42
C THR A 129 -15.45 -9.27 -1.20
N ILE A 130 -14.52 -9.96 -0.54
CA ILE A 130 -13.63 -10.92 -1.18
C ILE A 130 -14.46 -12.03 -1.85
N LYS A 131 -15.45 -12.60 -1.13
CA LYS A 131 -16.31 -13.66 -1.67
C LYS A 131 -17.18 -13.19 -2.84
N ALA A 132 -17.76 -12.00 -2.76
CA ALA A 132 -18.54 -11.43 -3.87
C ALA A 132 -17.67 -11.23 -5.12
N VAL A 133 -16.45 -10.67 -4.95
CA VAL A 133 -15.53 -10.48 -6.07
C VAL A 133 -15.12 -11.81 -6.69
N GLN A 134 -14.72 -12.80 -5.90
CA GLN A 134 -14.34 -14.13 -6.39
C GLN A 134 -15.49 -14.84 -7.12
N SER A 135 -16.71 -14.71 -6.62
CA SER A 135 -17.90 -15.34 -7.22
C SER A 135 -18.25 -14.73 -8.56
N LEU A 136 -18.23 -13.39 -8.66
CA LEU A 136 -18.63 -12.69 -9.88
C LEU A 136 -17.48 -12.61 -10.91
N ASN A 137 -16.23 -12.66 -10.45
CA ASN A 137 -15.03 -12.46 -11.26
C ASN A 137 -14.01 -13.61 -11.07
N PRO A 138 -14.33 -14.85 -11.42
CA PRO A 138 -13.51 -16.04 -11.11
C PRO A 138 -12.12 -16.03 -11.76
N ASN A 139 -11.92 -15.22 -12.80
CA ASN A 139 -10.63 -15.08 -13.50
C ASN A 139 -9.82 -13.86 -13.06
N THR A 140 -10.33 -13.05 -12.13
CA THR A 140 -9.65 -11.87 -11.58
C THR A 140 -8.86 -12.28 -10.34
N THR A 141 -7.56 -12.00 -10.34
CA THR A 141 -6.75 -12.12 -9.12
C THR A 141 -7.01 -10.96 -8.18
N LEU A 142 -6.98 -11.21 -6.87
CA LEU A 142 -7.36 -10.24 -5.84
C LEU A 142 -6.24 -10.02 -4.83
N GLU A 143 -5.81 -8.79 -4.67
CA GLU A 143 -5.00 -8.32 -3.55
C GLU A 143 -5.89 -7.52 -2.57
N THR A 144 -5.70 -7.74 -1.28
CA THR A 144 -6.37 -7.01 -0.21
C THR A 144 -5.35 -6.29 0.67
N LEU A 145 -5.48 -4.97 0.81
CA LEU A 145 -4.68 -4.16 1.72
C LEU A 145 -5.50 -3.86 2.97
N ILE A 146 -5.36 -4.71 3.98
CA ILE A 146 -6.18 -4.72 5.18
C ILE A 146 -5.61 -3.86 6.32
N PRO A 147 -6.45 -3.38 7.27
CA PRO A 147 -5.99 -2.82 8.53
C PRO A 147 -5.33 -3.90 9.41
N ASP A 148 -4.76 -3.49 10.57
CA ASP A 148 -4.16 -4.46 11.49
C ASP A 148 -5.17 -5.27 12.31
N PHE A 149 -6.46 -4.98 12.25
CA PHE A 149 -7.52 -5.56 13.08
C PHE A 149 -7.12 -5.72 14.55
N LYS A 150 -6.23 -4.85 15.06
CA LYS A 150 -5.60 -4.91 16.39
C LYS A 150 -4.85 -6.22 16.67
N ALA A 151 -4.51 -6.99 15.63
CA ALA A 151 -3.98 -8.36 15.65
C ALA A 151 -4.92 -9.37 16.34
N GLU A 152 -6.23 -9.13 16.31
CA GLU A 152 -7.24 -10.05 16.81
C GLU A 152 -7.39 -11.22 15.82
N GLU A 153 -6.98 -12.42 16.25
CA GLU A 153 -6.92 -13.61 15.37
C GLU A 153 -8.27 -13.93 14.73
N GLU A 154 -9.39 -13.80 15.44
CA GLU A 154 -10.74 -14.08 14.94
C GLU A 154 -11.07 -13.21 13.70
N ASN A 155 -10.67 -11.94 13.71
CA ASN A 155 -10.90 -11.02 12.61
C ASN A 155 -9.99 -11.29 11.40
N ILE A 156 -8.72 -11.64 11.66
CA ILE A 156 -7.76 -12.01 10.63
C ILE A 156 -8.12 -13.36 10.00
N GLN A 157 -8.66 -14.28 10.78
CA GLN A 157 -9.11 -15.59 10.31
C GLN A 157 -10.17 -15.49 9.20
N LEU A 158 -11.09 -14.51 9.28
CA LEU A 158 -12.06 -14.27 8.20
C LEU A 158 -11.39 -13.90 6.87
N ILE A 159 -10.27 -13.16 6.91
CA ILE A 159 -9.51 -12.84 5.70
C ILE A 159 -8.82 -14.08 5.13
N ILE A 160 -8.25 -14.93 6.01
CA ILE A 160 -7.63 -16.21 5.64
C ILE A 160 -8.66 -17.13 4.99
N GLU A 161 -9.84 -17.28 5.58
CA GLU A 161 -10.94 -18.09 5.04
C GLU A 161 -11.52 -17.55 3.73
N ALA A 162 -11.49 -16.24 3.55
CA ALA A 162 -11.88 -15.63 2.28
C ALA A 162 -10.88 -15.93 1.16
N ALA A 163 -9.61 -16.18 1.50
CA ALA A 163 -8.53 -16.64 0.63
C ALA A 163 -8.30 -15.76 -0.62
N PRO A 164 -8.01 -14.46 -0.50
CA PRO A 164 -7.53 -13.67 -1.63
C PRO A 164 -6.14 -14.14 -2.08
N ASN A 165 -5.72 -13.76 -3.29
CA ASN A 165 -4.42 -14.20 -3.84
C ASN A 165 -3.23 -13.60 -3.08
N VAL A 166 -3.36 -12.34 -2.63
CA VAL A 166 -2.34 -11.64 -1.83
C VAL A 166 -3.03 -10.87 -0.71
N VAL A 167 -2.49 -10.96 0.50
CA VAL A 167 -2.93 -10.14 1.63
C VAL A 167 -1.81 -9.19 2.03
N SER A 168 -2.10 -7.91 1.92
CA SER A 168 -1.18 -6.82 2.26
C SER A 168 -1.58 -6.17 3.59
N HIS A 169 -0.60 -5.88 4.42
CA HIS A 169 -0.72 -4.97 5.54
C HIS A 169 0.54 -4.11 5.63
N ASN A 170 0.40 -2.82 5.38
CA ASN A 170 1.55 -1.92 5.34
C ASN A 170 1.99 -1.51 6.75
N ILE A 171 3.30 -1.55 7.02
CA ILE A 171 3.89 -0.97 8.23
C ILE A 171 4.18 0.53 8.07
N GLU A 172 4.19 1.04 6.84
CA GLU A 172 4.30 2.43 6.38
C GLU A 172 5.63 3.12 6.71
N THR A 173 6.29 2.80 7.81
CA THR A 173 7.55 3.42 8.24
C THR A 173 8.32 2.50 9.19
N VAL A 174 9.53 2.92 9.55
CA VAL A 174 10.40 2.23 10.52
C VAL A 174 9.87 2.30 11.95
N GLU A 175 10.31 1.41 12.83
CA GLU A 175 9.81 1.28 14.21
C GLU A 175 9.81 2.63 14.95
N ARG A 176 10.95 3.34 14.98
CA ARG A 176 11.11 4.62 15.69
C ARG A 176 10.08 5.66 15.28
N LEU A 177 9.73 5.72 14.00
CA LEU A 177 8.82 6.73 13.45
C LEU A 177 7.35 6.34 13.52
N THR A 178 7.02 5.07 13.81
CA THR A 178 5.64 4.56 13.78
C THR A 178 4.70 5.41 14.64
N ARG A 179 5.10 5.78 15.86
CA ARG A 179 4.25 6.57 16.76
C ARG A 179 3.92 7.97 16.21
N THR A 180 4.82 8.55 15.42
CA THR A 180 4.62 9.87 14.81
C THR A 180 3.82 9.78 13.51
N VAL A 181 4.11 8.75 12.70
CA VAL A 181 3.54 8.58 11.35
C VAL A 181 2.16 7.93 11.40
N ARG A 182 1.96 6.95 12.30
CA ARG A 182 0.76 6.13 12.46
C ARG A 182 0.34 6.11 13.94
N ILE A 183 -0.26 7.17 14.43
CA ILE A 183 -0.49 7.42 15.87
C ILE A 183 -1.19 6.26 16.59
N GLN A 184 -2.20 5.63 15.98
CA GLN A 184 -2.99 4.55 16.57
C GLN A 184 -2.43 3.14 16.27
N ALA A 185 -1.57 3.00 15.27
CA ALA A 185 -0.94 1.73 14.92
C ALA A 185 0.31 1.48 15.78
N LYS A 186 0.69 0.21 15.86
CA LYS A 186 1.91 -0.23 16.56
C LYS A 186 2.74 -1.08 15.61
N TYR A 187 4.05 -0.84 15.57
CA TYR A 187 4.98 -1.55 14.69
C TYR A 187 4.89 -3.08 14.86
N TRP A 188 5.09 -3.56 16.07
CA TRP A 188 5.07 -5.00 16.36
C TRP A 188 3.70 -5.64 16.24
N ARG A 189 2.63 -4.89 16.43
CA ARG A 189 1.27 -5.37 16.14
C ARG A 189 1.04 -5.57 14.65
N SER A 190 1.58 -4.69 13.81
CA SER A 190 1.56 -4.86 12.35
C SER A 190 2.36 -6.09 11.92
N MET A 191 3.52 -6.34 12.54
CA MET A 191 4.31 -7.57 12.30
C MET A 191 3.54 -8.82 12.72
N GLU A 192 2.84 -8.78 13.85
CA GLU A 192 2.03 -9.91 14.32
C GLU A 192 0.86 -10.20 13.37
N THR A 193 0.17 -9.17 12.87
CA THR A 193 -0.86 -9.32 11.83
C THR A 193 -0.31 -10.08 10.61
N LEU A 194 0.88 -9.70 10.13
CA LEU A 194 1.53 -10.37 9.00
C LEU A 194 1.91 -11.82 9.31
N ARG A 195 2.39 -12.13 10.54
CA ARG A 195 2.70 -13.50 10.98
C ARG A 195 1.46 -14.38 11.04
N ILE A 196 0.34 -13.86 11.57
CA ILE A 196 -0.93 -14.60 11.62
C ILE A 196 -1.40 -14.94 10.21
N LEU A 197 -1.37 -13.99 9.28
CA LEU A 197 -1.70 -14.20 7.88
C LEU A 197 -0.80 -15.26 7.23
N LYS A 198 0.50 -15.18 7.49
CA LYS A 198 1.48 -16.14 6.95
C LYS A 198 1.26 -17.55 7.49
N LYS A 199 1.03 -17.70 8.80
CA LYS A 199 0.62 -18.96 9.43
C LYS A 199 -0.64 -19.55 8.80
N GLY A 200 -1.58 -18.71 8.41
CA GLY A 200 -2.79 -19.09 7.68
C GLY A 200 -2.56 -19.46 6.21
N GLY A 201 -1.32 -19.50 5.74
CA GLY A 201 -0.96 -19.90 4.37
C GLY A 201 -1.11 -18.79 3.33
N MET A 202 -1.32 -17.54 3.74
CA MET A 202 -1.47 -16.43 2.80
C MET A 202 -0.14 -16.01 2.19
N ARG A 203 -0.18 -15.56 0.92
CA ARG A 203 0.89 -14.78 0.34
C ARG A 203 0.80 -13.37 0.90
N THR A 204 1.83 -12.97 1.64
CA THR A 204 1.82 -11.74 2.43
C THR A 204 2.65 -10.64 1.77
N LYS A 205 2.19 -9.41 1.96
CA LYS A 205 2.87 -8.22 1.45
C LYS A 205 2.83 -7.09 2.46
N SER A 206 3.88 -6.28 2.45
CA SER A 206 3.95 -5.05 3.24
C SER A 206 4.57 -3.91 2.44
N GLY A 207 4.44 -2.68 2.93
CA GLY A 207 5.00 -1.51 2.30
C GLY A 207 5.53 -0.49 3.31
N ILE A 208 6.57 0.24 2.88
CA ILE A 208 7.14 1.36 3.61
C ILE A 208 7.32 2.57 2.70
N MET A 209 7.22 3.75 3.30
CA MET A 209 7.48 5.02 2.64
C MET A 209 8.79 5.62 3.15
N LEU A 210 9.60 6.17 2.25
CA LEU A 210 10.85 6.86 2.58
C LEU A 210 10.69 8.38 2.45
N GLY A 211 11.51 9.11 3.22
CA GLY A 211 11.50 10.57 3.22
C GLY A 211 10.76 11.19 4.41
N LEU A 212 10.47 10.41 5.46
CA LEU A 212 9.86 10.83 6.71
C LEU A 212 10.87 11.10 7.84
N GLY A 213 12.17 10.82 7.60
CA GLY A 213 13.26 11.01 8.55
C GLY A 213 13.88 9.72 9.10
N GLU A 214 13.60 8.61 8.44
CA GLU A 214 14.26 7.32 8.64
C GLU A 214 15.73 7.37 8.18
N THR A 215 16.58 6.54 8.77
CA THR A 215 17.92 6.24 8.25
C THR A 215 17.88 4.99 7.37
N LYS A 216 18.93 4.79 6.57
CA LYS A 216 19.04 3.60 5.73
C LYS A 216 19.14 2.33 6.57
N GLU A 217 19.87 2.37 7.68
CA GLU A 217 20.03 1.26 8.60
C GLU A 217 18.69 0.84 9.22
N GLU A 218 17.83 1.81 9.57
CA GLU A 218 16.49 1.54 10.09
C GLU A 218 15.59 0.90 9.01
N VAL A 219 15.73 1.32 7.74
CA VAL A 219 15.02 0.70 6.62
C VAL A 219 15.47 -0.74 6.43
N VAL A 220 16.78 -1.00 6.44
CA VAL A 220 17.33 -2.36 6.32
C VAL A 220 16.88 -3.23 7.50
N GLN A 221 16.90 -2.72 8.73
CA GLN A 221 16.38 -3.45 9.89
C GLN A 221 14.89 -3.79 9.71
N THR A 222 14.09 -2.84 9.24
CA THR A 222 12.67 -3.07 8.95
C THR A 222 12.45 -4.16 7.89
N MET A 223 13.32 -4.21 6.87
CA MET A 223 13.27 -5.28 5.87
C MET A 223 13.63 -6.65 6.48
N GLN A 224 14.58 -6.70 7.43
CA GLN A 224 14.92 -7.90 8.18
C GLN A 224 13.75 -8.36 9.06
N ASP A 225 13.12 -7.45 9.81
CA ASP A 225 11.93 -7.75 10.65
C ASP A 225 10.78 -8.32 9.81
N LEU A 226 10.57 -7.79 8.60
CA LEU A 226 9.60 -8.31 7.63
C LEU A 226 9.98 -9.70 7.14
N LYS A 227 11.27 -9.93 6.86
CA LYS A 227 11.77 -11.25 6.46
C LYS A 227 11.63 -12.28 7.59
N GLU A 228 11.92 -11.92 8.83
CA GLU A 228 11.70 -12.76 10.00
C GLU A 228 10.21 -13.06 10.25
N SER A 229 9.34 -12.15 9.82
CA SER A 229 7.89 -12.35 9.81
C SER A 229 7.40 -13.12 8.57
N GLU A 230 8.32 -13.67 7.77
CA GLU A 230 8.08 -14.46 6.57
C GLU A 230 7.26 -13.74 5.49
N VAL A 231 7.33 -12.40 5.44
CA VAL A 231 6.66 -11.60 4.42
C VAL A 231 7.26 -11.89 3.05
N ASP A 232 6.40 -12.15 2.05
CA ASP A 232 6.83 -12.52 0.70
C ASP A 232 7.22 -11.31 -0.15
N VAL A 233 6.46 -10.20 -0.04
CA VAL A 233 6.59 -9.04 -0.91
C VAL A 233 6.76 -7.77 -0.10
N ILE A 234 7.73 -6.93 -0.47
CA ILE A 234 7.85 -5.57 0.07
C ILE A 234 7.78 -4.53 -1.04
N THR A 235 7.05 -3.44 -0.77
CA THR A 235 7.05 -2.23 -1.61
C THR A 235 7.73 -1.08 -0.87
N ILE A 236 8.62 -0.36 -1.55
CA ILE A 236 9.37 0.77 -0.99
C ILE A 236 9.18 1.97 -1.92
N GLY A 237 8.51 3.03 -1.44
CA GLY A 237 8.18 4.20 -2.23
C GLY A 237 8.51 5.53 -1.55
N GLN A 238 8.56 6.62 -2.30
CA GLN A 238 8.75 7.96 -1.73
C GLN A 238 7.47 8.47 -1.07
N TYR A 239 7.56 8.94 0.16
CA TYR A 239 6.49 9.73 0.76
C TYR A 239 6.31 11.06 0.01
N LEU A 240 5.08 11.37 -0.33
CA LEU A 240 4.68 12.67 -0.90
C LEU A 240 3.65 13.30 0.01
N GLN A 241 3.91 14.49 0.50
CA GLN A 241 3.01 15.23 1.39
C GLN A 241 1.71 15.59 0.66
N PRO A 242 0.55 15.06 1.07
CA PRO A 242 -0.72 15.33 0.37
C PRO A 242 -1.16 16.78 0.47
N THR A 243 -1.09 17.37 1.66
CA THR A 243 -1.41 18.78 1.92
C THR A 243 -0.46 19.36 2.97
N PRO A 244 -0.36 20.68 3.13
CA PRO A 244 0.49 21.31 4.15
C PRO A 244 0.18 20.93 5.60
N LYS A 245 -0.99 20.31 5.86
CA LYS A 245 -1.40 19.83 7.19
C LYS A 245 -0.79 18.47 7.56
N HIS A 246 -0.30 17.71 6.57
CA HIS A 246 0.31 16.40 6.77
C HIS A 246 1.79 16.52 7.10
N LEU A 247 2.42 15.42 7.49
CA LEU A 247 3.84 15.37 7.80
C LEU A 247 4.67 15.93 6.64
N PRO A 248 5.66 16.81 6.91
CA PRO A 248 6.50 17.34 5.86
C PRO A 248 7.43 16.26 5.31
N VAL A 249 7.72 16.34 4.00
CA VAL A 249 8.81 15.55 3.41
C VAL A 249 10.14 16.05 3.99
N LYS A 250 10.90 15.16 4.62
CA LYS A 250 12.21 15.46 5.18
C LYS A 250 13.30 15.41 4.11
N ARG A 251 13.21 14.46 3.18
CA ARG A 251 14.10 14.36 2.02
C ARG A 251 13.40 13.70 0.85
N PHE A 252 13.86 13.99 -0.36
CA PHE A 252 13.53 13.22 -1.55
C PHE A 252 14.67 12.25 -1.80
N VAL A 253 14.35 10.96 -1.70
CA VAL A 253 15.30 9.85 -1.86
C VAL A 253 15.68 9.70 -3.33
N HIS A 254 16.97 9.55 -3.61
CA HIS A 254 17.42 9.39 -4.99
C HIS A 254 17.06 8.00 -5.56
N PRO A 255 16.76 7.87 -6.87
CA PRO A 255 16.45 6.57 -7.47
C PRO A 255 17.48 5.47 -7.23
N ASP A 256 18.78 5.82 -7.16
CA ASP A 256 19.85 4.87 -6.89
C ASP A 256 19.76 4.23 -5.49
N GLU A 257 19.29 4.99 -4.48
CA GLU A 257 19.08 4.46 -3.13
C GLU A 257 17.91 3.44 -3.12
N PHE A 258 16.85 3.69 -3.90
CA PHE A 258 15.79 2.71 -4.09
C PHE A 258 16.30 1.44 -4.78
N ALA A 259 17.17 1.59 -5.79
CA ALA A 259 17.80 0.46 -6.46
C ALA A 259 18.68 -0.33 -5.48
N GLU A 260 19.46 0.35 -4.67
CA GLU A 260 20.30 -0.29 -3.63
C GLU A 260 19.46 -1.05 -2.60
N LEU A 261 18.37 -0.46 -2.10
CA LEU A 261 17.46 -1.11 -1.16
C LEU A 261 16.81 -2.36 -1.79
N ARG A 262 16.51 -2.34 -3.07
CA ARG A 262 16.04 -3.54 -3.79
C ARG A 262 17.07 -4.65 -3.77
N GLU A 263 18.33 -4.35 -4.08
CA GLU A 263 19.43 -5.34 -4.04
C GLU A 263 19.62 -5.91 -2.62
N ILE A 264 19.59 -5.05 -1.60
CA ILE A 264 19.65 -5.47 -0.19
C ILE A 264 18.48 -6.41 0.14
N GLY A 265 17.25 -6.06 -0.27
CA GLY A 265 16.07 -6.88 0.01
C GLY A 265 16.16 -8.28 -0.58
N TYR A 266 16.64 -8.42 -1.81
CA TYR A 266 16.87 -9.73 -2.39
C TYR A 266 18.03 -10.48 -1.69
N SER A 267 19.08 -9.78 -1.28
CA SER A 267 20.24 -10.40 -0.60
C SER A 267 19.87 -10.99 0.77
N ILE A 268 18.96 -10.33 1.52
CA ILE A 268 18.46 -10.86 2.79
C ILE A 268 17.38 -11.95 2.63
N GLY A 269 16.97 -12.23 1.41
CA GLY A 269 16.10 -13.38 1.09
C GLY A 269 14.61 -13.07 0.93
N LEU A 270 14.22 -11.81 0.72
CA LEU A 270 12.84 -11.49 0.32
C LEU A 270 12.53 -12.08 -1.07
N ASP A 271 11.28 -12.49 -1.29
CA ASP A 271 10.85 -13.12 -2.54
C ASP A 271 10.61 -12.10 -3.66
N TYR A 272 10.00 -10.96 -3.31
CA TYR A 272 9.74 -9.86 -4.24
C TYR A 272 10.00 -8.50 -3.58
N VAL A 273 10.77 -7.64 -4.25
CA VAL A 273 11.08 -6.28 -3.78
C VAL A 273 10.76 -5.28 -4.89
N GLU A 274 9.67 -4.54 -4.73
CA GLU A 274 9.30 -3.42 -5.60
C GLU A 274 9.77 -2.13 -4.95
N SER A 275 10.80 -1.49 -5.50
CA SER A 275 11.43 -0.31 -4.89
C SER A 275 11.68 0.76 -5.93
N GLY A 276 11.14 1.97 -5.68
CA GLY A 276 11.30 3.10 -6.58
C GLY A 276 10.55 4.36 -6.13
N PRO A 277 10.91 5.54 -6.65
CA PRO A 277 10.35 6.81 -6.19
C PRO A 277 8.82 6.93 -6.34
N LEU A 278 8.24 6.32 -7.36
CA LEU A 278 6.80 6.35 -7.65
C LEU A 278 6.06 5.09 -7.21
N VAL A 279 6.77 4.13 -6.61
CA VAL A 279 6.16 2.89 -6.09
C VAL A 279 5.11 3.23 -5.03
N ARG A 280 3.98 2.54 -5.10
CA ARG A 280 2.88 2.51 -4.15
C ARG A 280 2.53 1.06 -3.87
N SER A 281 1.79 0.80 -2.79
CA SER A 281 1.44 -0.58 -2.42
C SER A 281 0.73 -1.35 -3.54
N SER A 282 -0.08 -0.70 -4.36
CA SER A 282 -0.76 -1.32 -5.49
C SER A 282 -0.04 -1.20 -6.85
N TYR A 283 1.18 -0.63 -6.87
CA TYR A 283 1.91 -0.44 -8.12
C TYR A 283 2.44 -1.78 -8.64
N HIS A 284 2.10 -2.15 -9.88
CA HIS A 284 2.41 -3.44 -10.50
C HIS A 284 2.06 -4.67 -9.66
N SER A 285 0.99 -4.57 -8.87
CA SER A 285 0.59 -5.61 -7.92
C SER A 285 0.19 -6.94 -8.57
N GLU A 286 -0.18 -6.94 -9.84
CA GLU A 286 -0.44 -8.14 -10.65
C GLU A 286 0.77 -9.09 -10.72
N ARG A 287 1.99 -8.58 -10.55
CA ARG A 287 3.22 -9.39 -10.52
C ARG A 287 3.42 -10.08 -9.17
N HIS A 288 2.87 -9.52 -8.12
CA HIS A 288 3.09 -9.98 -6.75
C HIS A 288 2.36 -11.30 -6.43
N VAL A 289 1.38 -11.70 -7.25
CA VAL A 289 0.64 -12.96 -7.08
C VAL A 289 1.48 -14.21 -7.41
N HIS A 290 2.62 -14.04 -8.09
CA HIS A 290 3.44 -15.15 -8.57
C HIS A 290 4.65 -15.39 -7.66
N PRO A 291 4.69 -16.49 -6.86
CA PRO A 291 5.84 -16.83 -6.02
C PRO A 291 7.13 -16.99 -6.84
N GLY A 292 8.23 -16.43 -6.33
CA GLY A 292 9.56 -16.53 -6.92
C GLY A 292 9.79 -15.72 -8.19
N LEU A 293 8.80 -14.97 -8.70
CA LEU A 293 8.95 -14.20 -9.93
C LEU A 293 10.03 -13.12 -9.78
N GLY A 294 9.95 -12.29 -8.76
CA GLY A 294 10.88 -11.18 -8.54
C GLY A 294 12.31 -11.66 -8.33
N ARG A 295 12.50 -12.72 -7.54
CA ARG A 295 13.82 -13.30 -7.29
C ARG A 295 14.43 -13.89 -8.56
N LYS A 296 13.67 -14.63 -9.35
CA LYS A 296 14.14 -15.19 -10.64
C LYS A 296 14.56 -14.10 -11.62
N GLU A 297 13.81 -13.01 -11.72
CA GLU A 297 14.15 -11.86 -12.56
C GLU A 297 15.42 -11.16 -12.07
N TRP A 298 15.56 -10.99 -10.77
CA TRP A 298 16.74 -10.41 -10.14
C TRP A 298 17.99 -11.27 -10.36
N GLU A 299 17.93 -12.59 -10.11
CA GLU A 299 19.04 -13.54 -10.32
C GLU A 299 19.50 -13.56 -11.80
N LYS A 300 18.56 -13.55 -12.74
CA LYS A 300 18.84 -13.45 -14.17
C LYS A 300 19.59 -12.17 -14.53
N THR A 301 19.15 -11.04 -13.97
CA THR A 301 19.77 -9.73 -14.23
C THR A 301 21.21 -9.67 -13.68
N ASN A 302 21.44 -10.22 -12.48
CA ASN A 302 22.77 -10.24 -11.86
C ASN A 302 23.72 -11.22 -12.56
N ALA A 303 23.23 -12.36 -13.03
CA ALA A 303 24.04 -13.28 -13.83
C ALA A 303 24.52 -12.63 -15.15
N LEU A 304 23.69 -11.81 -15.78
CA LEU A 304 24.06 -11.05 -16.99
C LEU A 304 25.11 -9.98 -16.69
N LYS A 305 25.00 -9.25 -15.55
CA LYS A 305 26.01 -8.25 -15.14
C LYS A 305 27.39 -8.88 -14.93
N VAL A 306 27.45 -10.01 -14.21
CA VAL A 306 28.71 -10.74 -13.98
C VAL A 306 29.33 -11.25 -15.29
N ALA A 307 28.53 -11.61 -16.27
CA ALA A 307 28.99 -12.06 -17.58
C ALA A 307 29.52 -10.92 -18.47
N THR A 308 29.08 -9.67 -18.22
CA THR A 308 29.53 -8.49 -18.97
C THR A 308 30.76 -7.80 -18.35
N ASP A 309 31.04 -8.05 -17.08
CA ASP A 309 32.17 -7.48 -16.35
C ASP A 309 33.44 -8.38 -16.41
N ASN A 310 33.36 -9.54 -17.06
CA ASN A 310 34.47 -10.45 -17.40
C ASN A 310 34.79 -10.39 -18.90
#